data_82e770d86980689e00a46305cfab42ab
#
_entry.id   82e770d86980689e00a46305cfab42ab
#
_cell.length_a   1.000
_cell.length_b   1.000
_cell.length_c   1.000
_cell.angle_alpha   90.00
_cell.angle_beta   90.00
_cell.angle_gamma   90.00
#
_symmetry.space_group_name_H-M   'P 1'
#
loop_
_entity.id
_entity.type
_entity.pdbx_description
1 polymer ?
#
loop_
_entity_poly.entity_id
_entity_poly.type
_entity_poly.pdbx_seq_one_letter_code
_entity_poly.pdbx_strand_id
1 'polypeptide(L)'
;MRKTGIMMIAAVAMLAMSACGSSDKTQSSATKTTQSETKKETVKETEAETQVTTQEQTEQETEKESTTAENTTTPAEEGSSSEGSSEESGMPQMDNALSEILDKIYEIKKPEFAFDSMAVDFDDEYAVSSYMGLTMDDVTKVDAAIVSEPMMSSQAYSLVLARVKDKTDAAEIAQKMADGINPRKWVCVEADDLTVVSKDDIIMLFMADSELSFTSDDAVAAFTEVCGKPDQTYQPK
;
A
#
# COMPACT_ATOMS: atom_id res chain seq x y z
N MET A 1 -41.17 41.26 7.44
CA MET A 1 -40.67 42.26 6.46
C MET A 1 -39.78 41.52 5.46
N ARG A 2 -40.27 41.55 4.23
CA ARG A 2 -39.62 40.97 3.04
C ARG A 2 -38.38 41.77 2.68
N LYS A 3 -37.29 41.11 2.24
CA LYS A 3 -36.46 41.62 1.13
C LYS A 3 -35.76 40.45 0.44
N THR A 4 -36.32 40.12 -0.66
CA THR A 4 -35.81 39.44 -1.85
C THR A 4 -34.59 40.18 -2.41
N GLY A 5 -33.57 39.45 -2.80
CA GLY A 5 -32.42 39.91 -3.60
C GLY A 5 -32.04 38.85 -4.61
N ILE A 6 -32.46 39.10 -5.80
CA ILE A 6 -32.31 38.37 -7.07
C ILE A 6 -31.08 38.90 -7.82
N MET A 7 -30.52 38.04 -8.69
CA MET A 7 -29.63 38.30 -9.85
C MET A 7 -28.14 38.37 -9.56
N MET A 8 -27.23 37.77 -10.35
CA MET A 8 -27.19 37.73 -11.82
C MET A 8 -26.35 36.55 -12.31
N ILE A 9 -26.83 35.98 -13.37
CA ILE A 9 -26.21 35.08 -14.31
C ILE A 9 -25.20 35.86 -15.17
N ALA A 10 -24.01 35.36 -15.36
CA ALA A 10 -23.15 35.75 -16.47
C ALA A 10 -22.56 34.51 -17.13
N ALA A 11 -23.21 34.08 -18.18
CA ALA A 11 -22.69 33.19 -19.18
C ALA A 11 -21.74 33.96 -20.10
N VAL A 12 -20.52 33.52 -20.27
CA VAL A 12 -19.64 33.91 -21.36
C VAL A 12 -19.23 32.65 -22.13
N ALA A 13 -19.90 32.47 -23.24
CA ALA A 13 -19.48 31.59 -24.30
C ALA A 13 -18.53 32.38 -25.21
N MET A 14 -17.36 31.81 -25.53
CA MET A 14 -16.60 32.21 -26.71
C MET A 14 -16.14 31.00 -27.51
N LEU A 15 -16.65 31.04 -28.75
CA LEU A 15 -16.40 30.13 -29.85
C LEU A 15 -14.98 30.29 -30.45
N ALA A 16 -14.47 29.14 -30.86
CA ALA A 16 -13.86 28.76 -32.14
C ALA A 16 -12.93 29.72 -32.87
N MET A 17 -11.81 29.13 -33.38
CA MET A 17 -11.47 29.07 -34.83
C MET A 17 -10.23 28.19 -35.00
N SER A 18 -10.35 27.10 -35.57
CA SER A 18 -10.09 26.51 -36.86
C SER A 18 -9.10 27.31 -37.73
N ALA A 19 -7.94 26.74 -38.00
CA ALA A 19 -7.17 27.02 -39.19
C ALA A 19 -6.39 25.75 -39.62
N CYS A 20 -6.87 25.15 -40.71
CA CYS A 20 -6.14 24.27 -41.61
C CYS A 20 -5.03 25.01 -42.33
N GLY A 21 -3.92 24.35 -42.52
CA GLY A 21 -2.85 24.80 -43.42
C GLY A 21 -2.12 23.59 -44.00
N SER A 22 -2.53 23.23 -45.19
CA SER A 22 -1.95 22.18 -46.06
C SER A 22 -0.84 22.73 -46.91
N SER A 23 -0.08 21.80 -47.48
CA SER A 23 0.84 21.91 -48.65
C SER A 23 2.29 22.14 -48.33
N ASP A 24 3.27 21.57 -48.99
CA ASP A 24 3.40 20.66 -50.15
C ASP A 24 4.85 20.19 -50.24
N LYS A 25 5.03 18.98 -50.72
CA LYS A 25 6.04 18.41 -51.59
C LYS A 25 7.43 19.07 -51.72
N THR A 26 8.48 18.24 -51.67
CA THR A 26 9.32 17.84 -52.80
C THR A 26 10.53 17.05 -52.26
N GLN A 27 10.58 15.76 -52.47
CA GLN A 27 11.31 14.99 -53.49
C GLN A 27 12.84 14.96 -53.36
N SER A 28 13.32 13.73 -53.24
CA SER A 28 14.39 13.05 -53.99
C SER A 28 15.82 13.03 -53.44
N SER A 29 16.31 11.87 -53.14
CA SER A 29 17.32 11.00 -53.79
C SER A 29 17.88 10.02 -52.79
N ALA A 30 17.62 8.80 -52.91
CA ALA A 30 18.26 7.67 -53.55
C ALA A 30 19.78 7.52 -53.36
N THR A 31 20.12 6.32 -52.93
CA THR A 31 21.31 5.51 -53.16
C THR A 31 22.05 5.19 -51.86
N LYS A 32 22.38 3.98 -51.44
CA LYS A 32 22.68 2.74 -52.15
C LYS A 32 22.88 1.62 -51.13
N THR A 33 22.34 0.51 -51.41
CA THR A 33 22.63 -0.85 -51.02
C THR A 33 24.09 -1.13 -50.66
N THR A 34 24.33 -1.84 -49.56
CA THR A 34 25.33 -2.90 -49.56
C THR A 34 24.89 -3.99 -48.60
N GLN A 35 24.51 -5.10 -49.17
CA GLN A 35 24.45 -6.42 -48.55
C GLN A 35 25.89 -6.87 -48.26
N SER A 36 26.10 -7.53 -47.16
CA SER A 36 27.12 -8.54 -47.06
C SER A 36 26.63 -9.67 -46.16
N GLU A 37 26.55 -10.78 -46.80
CA GLU A 37 26.16 -12.11 -46.32
C GLU A 37 27.20 -12.72 -45.39
N THR A 38 26.69 -13.57 -44.51
CA THR A 38 27.16 -14.90 -44.19
C THR A 38 28.52 -15.06 -43.49
N LYS A 39 28.49 -15.57 -42.25
CA LYS A 39 29.19 -16.82 -41.95
C LYS A 39 28.61 -17.53 -40.76
N LYS A 40 28.11 -18.69 -41.08
CA LYS A 40 27.73 -19.82 -40.23
C LYS A 40 29.00 -20.55 -39.84
N GLU A 41 29.24 -20.75 -38.56
CA GLU A 41 30.20 -21.78 -38.13
C GLU A 41 29.65 -22.48 -36.89
N THR A 42 29.35 -23.71 -37.14
CA THR A 42 28.97 -24.79 -36.22
C THR A 42 30.28 -25.44 -35.71
N VAL A 43 30.36 -25.81 -34.47
CA VAL A 43 31.15 -26.88 -33.84
C VAL A 43 31.24 -26.53 -32.34
N LYS A 44 31.00 -27.35 -31.31
CA LYS A 44 30.93 -28.82 -31.17
C LYS A 44 30.56 -29.04 -29.70
N GLU A 45 29.72 -30.00 -29.50
CA GLU A 45 29.40 -30.78 -28.34
C GLU A 45 30.65 -31.17 -27.50
N THR A 46 30.53 -31.04 -26.18
CA THR A 46 31.31 -31.87 -25.25
C THR A 46 30.43 -32.15 -24.05
N GLU A 47 29.94 -33.36 -24.04
CA GLU A 47 29.43 -34.06 -22.86
C GLU A 47 30.57 -34.27 -21.84
N ALA A 48 30.25 -34.04 -20.59
CA ALA A 48 30.94 -34.68 -19.49
C ALA A 48 29.94 -34.98 -18.38
N GLU A 49 29.53 -36.23 -18.35
CA GLU A 49 28.94 -36.89 -17.19
C GLU A 49 29.90 -36.86 -16.00
N THR A 50 29.35 -36.63 -14.82
CA THR A 50 29.90 -37.23 -13.58
C THR A 50 28.79 -37.30 -12.53
N GLN A 51 28.15 -38.42 -12.44
CA GLN A 51 27.95 -39.37 -11.32
C GLN A 51 27.49 -38.76 -9.97
N VAL A 52 26.28 -39.02 -9.67
CA VAL A 52 25.64 -39.70 -8.52
C VAL A 52 26.60 -40.02 -7.35
N THR A 53 26.30 -39.50 -6.18
CA THR A 53 26.51 -40.19 -4.92
C THR A 53 25.31 -39.97 -3.99
N THR A 54 24.52 -41.01 -3.92
CA THR A 54 23.53 -41.33 -2.89
C THR A 54 24.29 -41.65 -1.60
N GLN A 55 23.93 -41.03 -0.51
CA GLN A 55 24.07 -41.64 0.82
C GLN A 55 22.81 -41.42 1.63
N GLU A 56 22.21 -42.53 1.88
CA GLU A 56 21.06 -42.88 2.70
C GLU A 56 21.49 -43.08 4.16
N GLN A 57 20.48 -43.03 5.05
CA GLN A 57 20.44 -43.48 6.45
C GLN A 57 20.97 -42.48 7.51
N THR A 58 20.17 -42.17 8.55
CA THR A 58 19.64 -43.12 9.55
C THR A 58 18.48 -42.48 10.33
N GLU A 59 17.41 -43.24 10.47
CA GLU A 59 16.33 -43.07 11.46
C GLU A 59 16.89 -43.20 12.87
N GLN A 60 16.34 -42.41 13.79
CA GLN A 60 16.18 -42.86 15.17
C GLN A 60 14.97 -42.23 15.82
N GLU A 61 13.95 -43.05 15.90
CA GLU A 61 12.80 -42.97 16.77
C GLU A 61 13.24 -42.96 18.25
N THR A 62 12.58 -42.09 19.05
CA THR A 62 12.40 -42.41 20.49
C THR A 62 11.07 -41.84 20.95
N GLU A 63 10.09 -42.74 21.05
CA GLU A 63 8.89 -42.60 21.87
C GLU A 63 9.24 -42.58 23.36
N LYS A 64 8.48 -41.78 24.11
CA LYS A 64 7.91 -42.09 25.44
C LYS A 64 7.05 -40.87 25.84
N GLU A 65 5.79 -40.96 25.75
CA GLU A 65 4.70 -41.48 26.60
C GLU A 65 4.55 -40.77 27.95
N SER A 66 3.34 -40.19 28.05
CA SER A 66 2.42 -40.16 29.24
C SER A 66 2.72 -39.17 30.38
N THR A 67 1.81 -38.25 30.69
CA THR A 67 0.72 -38.50 31.68
C THR A 67 -0.26 -37.33 31.77
N THR A 68 -1.50 -37.70 31.76
CA THR A 68 -2.75 -37.01 32.09
C THR A 68 -2.73 -36.32 33.45
N ALA A 69 -3.27 -35.10 33.53
CA ALA A 69 -4.07 -34.70 34.69
C ALA A 69 -5.07 -33.60 34.32
N GLU A 70 -6.29 -33.98 34.27
CA GLU A 70 -7.54 -33.21 34.37
C GLU A 70 -7.56 -32.36 35.63
N ASN A 71 -7.95 -31.10 35.59
CA ASN A 71 -8.84 -30.58 36.62
C ASN A 71 -9.66 -29.38 36.12
N THR A 72 -10.94 -29.63 36.08
CA THR A 72 -12.08 -28.73 35.94
C THR A 72 -12.17 -27.79 37.15
N THR A 73 -12.46 -26.51 36.94
CA THR A 73 -13.49 -25.76 37.67
C THR A 73 -13.59 -24.30 37.20
N THR A 74 -14.72 -23.93 36.62
CA THR A 74 -15.31 -22.58 36.61
C THR A 74 -16.15 -22.47 37.91
N PRO A 75 -16.49 -21.31 38.51
CA PRO A 75 -17.00 -20.10 37.87
C PRO A 75 -16.71 -18.75 38.58
N ALA A 76 -17.07 -17.68 37.84
CA ALA A 76 -17.75 -16.45 38.28
C ALA A 76 -16.97 -15.31 38.97
N GLU A 77 -17.13 -14.19 38.35
CA GLU A 77 -17.62 -12.84 38.70
C GLU A 77 -16.65 -11.76 39.15
N GLU A 78 -16.98 -10.62 38.53
CA GLU A 78 -16.90 -9.22 38.96
C GLU A 78 -15.58 -8.46 38.97
N GLY A 79 -15.56 -7.53 38.00
CA GLY A 79 -15.40 -6.09 38.20
C GLY A 79 -14.19 -5.59 38.96
N SER A 80 -13.27 -4.99 38.22
CA SER A 80 -12.63 -3.74 38.72
C SER A 80 -11.88 -3.06 37.60
N SER A 81 -12.34 -1.86 37.24
CA SER A 81 -11.53 -0.86 36.58
C SER A 81 -10.26 -0.62 37.40
N SER A 82 -9.12 -0.79 36.79
CA SER A 82 -7.90 -0.18 37.26
C SER A 82 -7.18 0.44 36.06
N GLU A 83 -7.22 1.74 36.02
CA GLU A 83 -6.22 2.55 35.37
C GLU A 83 -4.87 2.11 35.93
N GLY A 84 -4.15 1.33 35.13
CA GLY A 84 -2.79 0.92 35.40
C GLY A 84 -1.94 1.47 34.29
N SER A 85 -1.38 2.65 34.50
CA SER A 85 -0.18 3.12 33.80
C SER A 85 0.90 2.06 34.03
N SER A 86 1.10 1.17 33.08
CA SER A 86 2.31 0.38 32.96
C SER A 86 3.09 0.98 31.81
N GLU A 87 4.16 1.70 32.18
CA GLU A 87 5.29 1.94 31.29
C GLU A 87 5.92 0.57 30.97
N GLU A 88 5.40 -0.11 29.95
CA GLU A 88 5.99 -1.31 29.40
C GLU A 88 6.63 -0.95 28.06
N SER A 89 7.93 -0.84 28.14
CA SER A 89 8.95 -1.08 27.11
C SER A 89 8.48 -1.27 25.67
N GLY A 90 8.52 -0.22 24.85
CA GLY A 90 9.28 -0.29 23.59
C GLY A 90 8.53 -0.63 22.32
N MET A 91 7.24 -0.97 22.29
CA MET A 91 6.48 -1.09 21.04
C MET A 91 5.40 -0.04 20.96
N PRO A 92 5.25 0.66 19.80
CA PRO A 92 4.16 1.59 19.62
C PRO A 92 2.82 0.87 19.74
N GLN A 93 1.89 1.47 20.48
CA GLN A 93 0.58 0.89 20.68
C GLN A 93 -0.35 1.23 19.52
N MET A 94 -1.18 0.25 19.11
CA MET A 94 -2.20 0.46 18.09
C MET A 94 -3.20 1.51 18.55
N ASP A 95 -3.48 2.49 17.69
CA ASP A 95 -4.57 3.44 17.92
C ASP A 95 -5.92 2.79 17.71
N ASN A 96 -6.77 2.82 18.73
CA ASN A 96 -8.07 2.13 18.72
C ASN A 96 -9.00 2.69 17.64
N ALA A 97 -9.02 4.00 17.42
CA ALA A 97 -9.91 4.61 16.42
C ALA A 97 -9.49 4.25 15.00
N LEU A 98 -8.19 4.24 14.69
CA LEU A 98 -7.69 3.79 13.40
C LEU A 98 -7.91 2.29 13.20
N SER A 99 -7.74 1.48 14.25
CA SER A 99 -8.02 0.05 14.20
C SER A 99 -9.49 -0.24 13.90
N GLU A 100 -10.43 0.48 14.52
CA GLU A 100 -11.85 0.35 14.21
C GLU A 100 -12.20 0.74 12.76
N ILE A 101 -11.52 1.74 12.20
CA ILE A 101 -11.68 2.12 10.79
C ILE A 101 -11.17 1.00 9.88
N LEU A 102 -9.97 0.46 10.17
CA LEU A 102 -9.37 -0.62 9.41
C LEU A 102 -10.25 -1.89 9.44
N ASP A 103 -10.75 -2.27 10.60
CA ASP A 103 -11.64 -3.41 10.77
C ASP A 103 -12.90 -3.27 9.91
N LYS A 104 -13.53 -2.09 9.92
CA LYS A 104 -14.70 -1.81 9.08
C LYS A 104 -14.39 -1.85 7.58
N ILE A 105 -13.22 -1.35 7.17
CA ILE A 105 -12.77 -1.47 5.78
C ILE A 105 -12.67 -2.94 5.40
N TYR A 106 -12.07 -3.77 6.26
CA TYR A 106 -11.90 -5.20 6.01
C TYR A 106 -13.19 -6.04 6.20
N GLU A 107 -14.20 -5.54 6.89
CA GLU A 107 -15.55 -6.12 6.87
C GLU A 107 -16.20 -5.96 5.49
N ILE A 108 -15.96 -4.84 4.80
CA ILE A 108 -16.47 -4.58 3.45
C ILE A 108 -15.70 -5.42 2.43
N LYS A 109 -14.37 -5.31 2.43
CA LYS A 109 -13.48 -6.10 1.58
C LYS A 109 -12.09 -6.20 2.21
N LYS A 110 -11.50 -7.39 2.14
CA LYS A 110 -10.17 -7.67 2.67
C LYS A 110 -9.33 -8.48 1.68
N PRO A 111 -8.00 -8.46 1.82
CA PRO A 111 -7.12 -9.34 1.06
C PRO A 111 -7.41 -10.82 1.29
N GLU A 112 -7.18 -11.65 0.29
CA GLU A 112 -7.36 -13.12 0.35
C GLU A 112 -6.12 -13.87 0.87
N PHE A 113 -5.16 -13.16 1.44
CA PHE A 113 -3.94 -13.71 2.02
C PHE A 113 -3.82 -13.35 3.51
N ALA A 114 -2.89 -14.00 4.20
CA ALA A 114 -2.61 -13.70 5.60
C ALA A 114 -1.85 -12.37 5.71
N PHE A 115 -2.36 -11.46 6.51
CA PHE A 115 -1.76 -10.15 6.80
C PHE A 115 -1.78 -9.90 8.30
N ASP A 116 -0.97 -8.95 8.72
CA ASP A 116 -0.94 -8.44 10.09
C ASP A 116 -1.00 -6.91 10.07
N SER A 117 -1.41 -6.34 11.19
CA SER A 117 -1.53 -4.90 11.35
C SER A 117 -0.76 -4.45 12.58
N MET A 118 -0.02 -3.36 12.45
CA MET A 118 0.80 -2.81 13.52
C MET A 118 0.76 -1.29 13.55
N ALA A 119 1.06 -0.70 14.70
CA ALA A 119 1.32 0.72 14.79
C ALA A 119 2.65 1.07 14.11
N VAL A 120 2.70 2.22 13.45
CA VAL A 120 3.96 2.74 12.89
C VAL A 120 4.74 3.43 14.00
N ASP A 121 6.00 3.02 14.16
CA ASP A 121 6.91 3.66 15.11
C ASP A 121 7.44 4.98 14.51
N PHE A 122 7.08 6.10 15.15
CA PHE A 122 7.50 7.42 14.70
C PHE A 122 8.93 7.80 15.13
N ASP A 123 9.54 7.02 15.99
CA ASP A 123 10.96 7.18 16.37
C ASP A 123 11.89 6.40 15.42
N ASP A 124 11.33 5.51 14.58
CA ASP A 124 12.06 4.76 13.56
C ASP A 124 11.90 5.41 12.16
N GLU A 125 12.98 6.08 11.70
CA GLU A 125 13.03 6.72 10.37
C GLU A 125 12.73 5.73 9.23
N TYR A 126 13.17 4.47 9.38
CA TYR A 126 12.88 3.45 8.38
C TYR A 126 11.39 3.11 8.33
N ALA A 127 10.75 2.94 9.48
CA ALA A 127 9.30 2.69 9.56
C ALA A 127 8.50 3.85 8.96
N VAL A 128 8.83 5.10 9.32
CA VAL A 128 8.19 6.30 8.79
C VAL A 128 8.33 6.39 7.28
N SER A 129 9.53 6.22 6.75
CA SER A 129 9.79 6.34 5.31
C SER A 129 9.22 5.14 4.52
N SER A 130 9.36 3.93 5.03
CA SER A 130 8.96 2.70 4.33
C SER A 130 7.45 2.48 4.31
N TYR A 131 6.74 2.82 5.40
CA TYR A 131 5.30 2.62 5.47
C TYR A 131 4.51 3.85 5.02
N MET A 132 5.00 5.04 5.32
CA MET A 132 4.24 6.27 5.08
C MET A 132 4.81 7.13 3.94
N GLY A 133 6.05 6.91 3.51
CA GLY A 133 6.72 7.77 2.53
C GLY A 133 7.02 9.18 3.08
N LEU A 134 7.05 9.35 4.40
CA LEU A 134 7.26 10.63 5.04
C LEU A 134 8.70 10.77 5.57
N THR A 135 9.11 12.01 5.81
CA THR A 135 10.33 12.31 6.54
C THR A 135 10.04 12.44 8.04
N MET A 136 11.10 12.45 8.87
CA MET A 136 10.97 12.67 10.31
C MET A 136 10.37 14.04 10.65
N ASP A 137 10.59 15.04 9.79
CA ASP A 137 9.98 16.38 9.97
C ASP A 137 8.46 16.32 9.68
N ASP A 138 8.06 15.60 8.63
CA ASP A 138 6.65 15.49 8.23
C ASP A 138 5.82 14.70 9.25
N VAL A 139 6.39 13.62 9.81
CA VAL A 139 5.69 12.78 10.79
C VAL A 139 5.37 13.52 12.08
N THR A 140 6.04 14.62 12.37
CA THR A 140 5.69 15.49 13.51
C THR A 140 4.27 16.04 13.47
N LYS A 141 3.65 16.09 12.27
CA LYS A 141 2.27 16.52 12.06
C LYS A 141 1.26 15.37 12.20
N VAL A 142 1.74 14.13 12.27
CA VAL A 142 0.92 12.94 12.42
C VAL A 142 0.76 12.59 13.89
N ASP A 143 -0.45 12.22 14.30
CA ASP A 143 -0.81 11.84 15.66
C ASP A 143 -0.66 10.34 15.88
N ALA A 144 -1.20 9.55 14.94
CA ALA A 144 -1.13 8.10 14.96
C ALA A 144 -1.11 7.54 13.54
N ALA A 145 -0.51 6.38 13.36
CA ALA A 145 -0.60 5.61 12.12
C ALA A 145 -0.56 4.11 12.40
N ILE A 146 -1.30 3.37 11.59
CA ILE A 146 -1.27 1.91 11.55
C ILE A 146 -1.00 1.47 10.12
N VAL A 147 -0.30 0.36 9.98
CA VAL A 147 -0.01 -0.29 8.69
C VAL A 147 -0.50 -1.72 8.72
N SER A 148 -1.09 -2.16 7.62
CA SER A 148 -1.48 -3.55 7.39
C SER A 148 -0.74 -4.08 6.18
N GLU A 149 0.04 -5.16 6.37
CA GLU A 149 0.89 -5.77 5.35
C GLU A 149 0.81 -7.29 5.37
N PRO A 150 1.20 -7.97 4.26
CA PRO A 150 1.26 -9.43 4.22
C PRO A 150 2.26 -9.97 5.24
N MET A 151 1.92 -11.07 5.88
CA MET A 151 2.86 -11.82 6.73
C MET A 151 4.03 -12.41 5.94
N MET A 152 3.93 -12.47 4.61
CA MET A 152 4.97 -12.96 3.70
C MET A 152 5.28 -11.90 2.65
N SER A 153 6.55 -11.57 2.46
CA SER A 153 7.03 -10.53 1.55
C SER A 153 6.93 -10.86 0.05
N SER A 154 6.23 -11.92 -0.31
CA SER A 154 6.01 -12.33 -1.71
C SER A 154 4.80 -11.65 -2.36
N GLN A 155 4.11 -10.80 -1.65
CA GLN A 155 2.94 -10.05 -2.14
C GLN A 155 3.19 -8.57 -1.91
N ALA A 156 3.04 -7.77 -2.96
CA ALA A 156 3.09 -6.33 -2.83
C ALA A 156 1.71 -5.84 -2.39
N TYR A 157 1.58 -5.51 -1.12
CA TYR A 157 0.37 -4.96 -0.53
C TYR A 157 0.71 -4.15 0.70
N SER A 158 0.16 -2.96 0.82
CA SER A 158 0.24 -2.15 2.04
C SER A 158 -0.99 -1.23 2.12
N LEU A 159 -1.68 -1.26 3.24
CA LEU A 159 -2.71 -0.29 3.58
C LEU A 159 -2.27 0.42 4.86
N VAL A 160 -2.15 1.75 4.78
CA VAL A 160 -1.79 2.60 5.91
C VAL A 160 -2.95 3.53 6.21
N LEU A 161 -3.35 3.60 7.46
CA LEU A 161 -4.22 4.65 7.97
C LEU A 161 -3.41 5.55 8.88
N ALA A 162 -3.49 6.86 8.65
CA ALA A 162 -2.83 7.87 9.48
C ALA A 162 -3.85 8.93 9.91
N ARG A 163 -3.68 9.43 11.13
CA ARG A 163 -4.43 10.58 11.63
C ARG A 163 -3.46 11.74 11.81
N VAL A 164 -3.77 12.90 11.23
CA VAL A 164 -3.00 14.12 11.46
C VAL A 164 -3.49 14.85 12.70
N LYS A 165 -2.57 15.59 13.35
CA LYS A 165 -2.86 16.40 14.55
C LYS A 165 -3.81 17.56 14.24
N ASP A 166 -3.65 18.16 13.07
CA ASP A 166 -4.53 19.22 12.57
C ASP A 166 -5.04 18.83 11.17
N LYS A 167 -6.35 18.78 11.00
CA LYS A 167 -6.98 18.43 9.73
C LYS A 167 -6.57 19.34 8.56
N THR A 168 -6.07 20.55 8.85
CA THR A 168 -5.57 21.45 7.81
C THR A 168 -4.28 20.95 7.18
N ASP A 169 -3.54 20.05 7.85
CA ASP A 169 -2.33 19.42 7.34
C ASP A 169 -2.64 18.16 6.49
N ALA A 170 -3.87 17.63 6.54
CA ALA A 170 -4.21 16.35 5.89
C ALA A 170 -3.90 16.32 4.40
N ALA A 171 -4.23 17.38 3.67
CA ALA A 171 -3.97 17.45 2.23
C ALA A 171 -2.47 17.48 1.91
N GLU A 172 -1.67 18.24 2.67
CA GLU A 172 -0.22 18.31 2.51
C GLU A 172 0.44 16.97 2.81
N ILE A 173 0.07 16.36 3.95
CA ILE A 173 0.64 15.07 4.37
C ILE A 173 0.25 13.97 3.39
N ALA A 174 -1.01 13.90 2.95
CA ALA A 174 -1.46 12.92 1.96
C ALA A 174 -0.68 13.04 0.63
N GLN A 175 -0.44 14.26 0.16
CA GLN A 175 0.37 14.49 -1.04
C GLN A 175 1.83 14.01 -0.83
N LYS A 176 2.43 14.31 0.32
CA LYS A 176 3.78 13.87 0.65
C LYS A 176 3.87 12.33 0.74
N MET A 177 2.87 11.68 1.33
CA MET A 177 2.79 10.23 1.36
C MET A 177 2.76 9.65 -0.06
N ALA A 178 1.94 10.22 -0.95
CA ALA A 178 1.84 9.77 -2.34
C ALA A 178 3.14 9.98 -3.15
N ASP A 179 3.84 11.10 -2.91
CA ASP A 179 5.06 11.43 -3.63
C ASP A 179 6.30 10.70 -3.07
N GLY A 180 6.29 10.33 -1.79
CA GLY A 180 7.45 9.80 -1.08
C GLY A 180 7.45 8.27 -0.89
N ILE A 181 6.29 7.61 -0.98
CA ILE A 181 6.24 6.17 -0.78
C ILE A 181 6.96 5.41 -1.89
N ASN A 182 7.69 4.36 -1.52
CA ASN A 182 8.39 3.51 -2.47
C ASN A 182 7.53 2.29 -2.83
N PRO A 183 6.99 2.19 -4.06
CA PRO A 183 6.17 1.06 -4.48
C PRO A 183 6.99 -0.24 -4.68
N ARG A 184 8.33 -0.17 -4.58
CA ARG A 184 9.27 -1.29 -4.72
C ARG A 184 9.96 -1.65 -3.41
N LYS A 185 9.30 -1.43 -2.28
CA LYS A 185 9.90 -1.73 -0.97
C LYS A 185 10.05 -3.23 -0.70
N TRP A 186 9.35 -4.08 -1.42
CA TRP A 186 9.43 -5.54 -1.28
C TRP A 186 10.53 -6.15 -2.17
N VAL A 187 10.92 -7.39 -1.85
CA VAL A 187 11.89 -8.15 -2.65
C VAL A 187 11.16 -8.89 -3.77
N CYS A 188 11.54 -8.65 -5.01
CA CYS A 188 11.03 -9.32 -6.22
C CYS A 188 9.58 -9.01 -6.62
N VAL A 189 8.87 -8.16 -5.91
CA VAL A 189 7.51 -7.71 -6.25
C VAL A 189 7.41 -6.19 -6.10
N GLU A 190 6.50 -5.58 -6.85
CA GLU A 190 6.24 -4.15 -6.77
C GLU A 190 4.73 -3.87 -6.79
N ALA A 191 4.32 -2.76 -6.21
CA ALA A 191 2.96 -2.27 -6.32
C ALA A 191 2.86 -1.36 -7.55
N ASP A 192 1.89 -1.63 -8.42
CA ASP A 192 1.57 -0.82 -9.60
C ASP A 192 0.18 -0.16 -9.49
N ASP A 193 -0.57 -0.50 -8.45
CA ASP A 193 -1.83 0.12 -8.07
C ASP A 193 -1.66 0.87 -6.75
N LEU A 194 -1.59 2.22 -6.81
CA LEU A 194 -1.34 3.08 -5.66
C LEU A 194 -2.30 4.27 -5.65
N THR A 195 -2.89 4.53 -4.48
CA THR A 195 -3.71 5.71 -4.23
C THR A 195 -3.56 6.20 -2.80
N VAL A 196 -3.67 7.50 -2.61
CA VAL A 196 -3.77 8.13 -1.30
C VAL A 196 -5.01 8.99 -1.27
N VAL A 197 -5.83 8.82 -0.25
CA VAL A 197 -7.04 9.63 -0.03
C VAL A 197 -7.02 10.24 1.36
N SER A 198 -7.64 11.41 1.50
CA SER A 198 -7.84 12.01 2.81
C SER A 198 -9.29 12.43 3.03
N LYS A 199 -9.76 12.30 4.27
CA LYS A 199 -11.05 12.76 4.74
C LYS A 199 -10.93 13.32 6.16
N ASP A 200 -11.24 14.61 6.30
CA ASP A 200 -11.02 15.34 7.56
C ASP A 200 -9.56 15.20 8.04
N ASP A 201 -9.31 14.55 9.16
CA ASP A 201 -7.98 14.30 9.73
C ASP A 201 -7.44 12.90 9.44
N ILE A 202 -8.19 12.05 8.72
CA ILE A 202 -7.79 10.69 8.38
C ILE A 202 -7.25 10.62 6.95
N ILE A 203 -6.12 9.93 6.80
CA ILE A 203 -5.47 9.66 5.52
C ILE A 203 -5.38 8.14 5.36
N MET A 204 -5.74 7.64 4.18
CA MET A 204 -5.47 6.26 3.77
C MET A 204 -4.50 6.27 2.60
N LEU A 205 -3.38 5.57 2.74
CA LEU A 205 -2.49 5.19 1.65
C LEU A 205 -2.72 3.71 1.37
N PHE A 206 -3.01 3.40 0.13
CA PHE A 206 -3.14 2.04 -0.36
C PHE A 206 -2.17 1.83 -1.51
N MET A 207 -1.45 0.71 -1.51
CA MET A 207 -0.68 0.25 -2.65
C MET A 207 -0.65 -1.27 -2.71
N ALA A 208 -0.79 -1.81 -3.91
CA ALA A 208 -0.81 -3.24 -4.16
C ALA A 208 -0.30 -3.58 -5.58
N ASP A 209 0.00 -4.86 -5.80
CA ASP A 209 0.06 -5.44 -7.12
C ASP A 209 -1.37 -5.48 -7.68
N SER A 210 -1.60 -4.93 -8.87
CA SER A 210 -2.92 -4.84 -9.52
C SER A 210 -3.53 -6.20 -9.87
N GLU A 211 -2.75 -7.28 -9.83
CA GLU A 211 -3.25 -8.65 -9.99
C GLU A 211 -3.92 -9.20 -8.72
N LEU A 212 -3.77 -8.52 -7.58
CA LEU A 212 -4.45 -8.92 -6.34
C LEU A 212 -5.96 -8.63 -6.40
N SER A 213 -6.73 -9.41 -5.65
CA SER A 213 -8.20 -9.29 -5.62
C SER A 213 -8.73 -8.06 -4.88
N PHE A 214 -7.89 -7.38 -4.11
CA PHE A 214 -8.21 -6.14 -3.40
C PHE A 214 -7.43 -4.99 -4.02
N THR A 215 -8.13 -4.13 -4.73
CA THR A 215 -7.58 -3.02 -5.54
C THR A 215 -7.72 -1.66 -4.84
N SER A 216 -7.05 -0.63 -5.39
CA SER A 216 -7.22 0.75 -4.92
C SER A 216 -8.66 1.24 -5.01
N ASP A 217 -9.40 0.87 -6.05
CA ASP A 217 -10.82 1.22 -6.19
C ASP A 217 -11.66 0.60 -5.07
N ASP A 218 -11.39 -0.67 -4.71
CA ASP A 218 -12.06 -1.33 -3.58
C ASP A 218 -11.72 -0.65 -2.25
N ALA A 219 -10.46 -0.32 -2.02
CA ALA A 219 -9.99 0.34 -0.81
C ALA A 219 -10.63 1.74 -0.66
N VAL A 220 -10.69 2.53 -1.74
CA VAL A 220 -11.32 3.84 -1.75
C VAL A 220 -12.83 3.73 -1.56
N ALA A 221 -13.48 2.73 -2.15
CA ALA A 221 -14.91 2.49 -1.94
C ALA A 221 -15.20 2.15 -0.47
N ALA A 222 -14.43 1.24 0.13
CA ALA A 222 -14.57 0.87 1.53
C ALA A 222 -14.27 2.06 2.47
N PHE A 223 -13.20 2.79 2.22
CA PHE A 223 -12.88 4.03 2.96
C PHE A 223 -14.02 5.05 2.86
N THR A 224 -14.60 5.21 1.68
CA THR A 224 -15.73 6.14 1.46
C THR A 224 -16.97 5.72 2.25
N GLU A 225 -17.24 4.43 2.38
CA GLU A 225 -18.36 3.92 3.16
C GLU A 225 -18.15 4.15 4.66
N VAL A 226 -16.91 3.98 5.15
CA VAL A 226 -16.57 4.10 6.58
C VAL A 226 -16.36 5.55 7.01
N CYS A 227 -15.57 6.32 6.25
CA CYS A 227 -15.14 7.67 6.63
C CYS A 227 -15.91 8.79 5.90
N GLY A 228 -16.62 8.43 4.81
CA GLY A 228 -17.28 9.39 3.93
C GLY A 228 -16.42 9.69 2.69
N LYS A 229 -17.04 10.46 1.76
CA LYS A 229 -16.38 10.80 0.49
C LYS A 229 -15.05 11.54 0.75
N PRO A 230 -13.94 11.10 0.14
CA PRO A 230 -12.67 11.77 0.26
C PRO A 230 -12.71 13.25 -0.12
N ASP A 231 -12.00 14.07 0.64
CA ASP A 231 -11.80 15.48 0.34
C ASP A 231 -10.71 15.66 -0.74
N GLN A 232 -9.71 14.78 -0.73
CA GLN A 232 -8.62 14.75 -1.70
C GLN A 232 -8.30 13.31 -2.10
N THR A 233 -7.79 13.15 -3.33
CA THR A 233 -7.27 11.89 -3.86
C THR A 233 -5.99 12.19 -4.63
N TYR A 234 -4.94 11.44 -4.34
CA TYR A 234 -3.64 11.55 -4.98
C TYR A 234 -3.24 10.20 -5.58
N GLN A 235 -2.66 10.25 -6.76
CA GLN A 235 -2.02 9.12 -7.41
C GLN A 235 -0.58 9.49 -7.71
N PRO A 236 0.36 8.54 -7.70
CA PRO A 236 1.75 8.83 -8.05
C PRO A 236 1.82 9.35 -9.48
N LYS A 237 2.81 10.20 -9.72
CA LYS A 237 3.09 10.77 -11.04
C LYS A 237 3.92 9.81 -11.88
#